data_7220b5e7d99fb80eeabb86df5602d705
#
_entry.id   7220b5e7d99fb80eeabb86df5602d705
#
_cell.length_a   1.000
_cell.length_b   1.000
_cell.length_c   1.000
_cell.angle_alpha   90.00
_cell.angle_beta   90.00
_cell.angle_gamma   90.00
#
_symmetry.space_group_name_H-M   'P 1'
#
loop_
_entity.id
_entity.type
_entity.pdbx_description
1 polymer ?
#
loop_
_entity_poly.entity_id
_entity_poly.type
_entity_poly.pdbx_seq_one_letter_code
_entity_poly.pdbx_strand_id
1 'polypeptide(L)'
;MPTLESNGATLFYQVTGEGSPIIFTHGASWNHLQWNKQVDYFKDHYKVIVWDVRGHGYSSLPEGPVDSENFSADLIALMNHLNLETAVICGLSMGGHISLQTAVRYPERVKGLILIGTPCSNTFNLYEKIFVPINRISSKLIPMKISGKIQAKMLSRFNPENYHYITEAFSMLSHDKWNRVWSAVTRMESKKDLHKVKCPTLLLIGDQDNMTNHQQTYMHQHIPDSEIKTIANAHHGTNLDNPDAVNQAIFDFIKKIS
;
A
#
# COMPACT_ATOMS: atom_id res chain seq x y z
N MET A 1 20.47 8.96 -5.04
CA MET A 1 19.14 8.68 -4.47
C MET A 1 19.33 7.80 -3.23
N PRO A 2 18.69 8.08 -2.10
CA PRO A 2 18.88 7.27 -0.89
C PRO A 2 18.31 5.87 -1.09
N THR A 3 19.08 4.86 -0.66
CA THR A 3 18.73 3.44 -0.75
C THR A 3 19.19 2.70 0.50
N LEU A 4 18.61 1.55 0.75
CA LEU A 4 19.07 0.58 1.77
C LEU A 4 19.06 -0.84 1.20
N GLU A 5 19.90 -1.70 1.75
CA GLU A 5 19.92 -3.11 1.42
C GLU A 5 19.01 -3.90 2.39
N SER A 6 18.12 -4.72 1.85
CA SER A 6 17.22 -5.58 2.63
C SER A 6 16.95 -6.89 1.91
N ASN A 7 17.30 -8.01 2.52
CA ASN A 7 17.04 -9.36 2.01
C ASN A 7 17.42 -9.50 0.52
N GLY A 8 18.61 -9.01 0.15
CA GLY A 8 19.16 -9.04 -1.20
C GLY A 8 18.57 -8.04 -2.18
N ALA A 9 17.62 -7.21 -1.77
CA ALA A 9 17.09 -6.11 -2.57
C ALA A 9 17.68 -4.78 -2.11
N THR A 10 17.98 -3.90 -3.08
CA THR A 10 18.25 -2.49 -2.85
C THR A 10 16.92 -1.74 -2.92
N LEU A 11 16.50 -1.14 -1.81
CA LEU A 11 15.22 -0.44 -1.68
C LEU A 11 15.43 1.07 -1.76
N PHE A 12 14.69 1.72 -2.61
CA PHE A 12 14.64 3.18 -2.72
C PHE A 12 13.68 3.77 -1.69
N TYR A 13 14.04 4.90 -1.08
CA TYR A 13 13.16 5.68 -0.22
C TYR A 13 13.45 7.18 -0.31
N GLN A 14 12.50 7.99 0.16
CA GLN A 14 12.67 9.43 0.37
C GLN A 14 12.16 9.80 1.76
N VAL A 15 12.81 10.77 2.38
CA VAL A 15 12.41 11.37 3.66
C VAL A 15 12.25 12.86 3.45
N THR A 16 11.11 13.40 3.88
CA THR A 16 10.80 14.84 3.77
C THR A 16 10.19 15.30 5.10
N GLY A 17 10.61 16.48 5.58
CA GLY A 17 10.15 17.03 6.85
C GLY A 17 10.78 16.38 8.07
N GLU A 18 10.37 16.84 9.25
CA GLU A 18 10.87 16.43 10.56
C GLU A 18 9.71 16.16 11.53
N GLY A 19 9.97 15.53 12.67
CA GLY A 19 8.96 15.23 13.69
C GLY A 19 8.54 13.76 13.72
N SER A 20 7.30 13.48 14.12
CA SER A 20 6.78 12.12 14.23
C SER A 20 6.72 11.42 12.87
N PRO A 21 7.22 10.18 12.75
CA PRO A 21 7.32 9.51 11.46
C PRO A 21 5.99 8.96 10.96
N ILE A 22 5.72 9.20 9.67
CA ILE A 22 4.66 8.58 8.89
C ILE A 22 5.28 7.90 7.68
N ILE A 23 5.03 6.61 7.49
CA ILE A 23 5.55 5.84 6.36
C ILE A 23 4.39 5.49 5.43
N PHE A 24 4.52 5.83 4.15
CA PHE A 24 3.54 5.54 3.11
C PHE A 24 4.03 4.44 2.17
N THR A 25 3.23 3.39 2.02
CA THR A 25 3.51 2.24 1.14
C THR A 25 2.52 2.19 -0.01
N HIS A 26 3.03 2.23 -1.24
CA HIS A 26 2.23 2.34 -2.48
C HIS A 26 1.48 1.05 -2.85
N GLY A 27 0.47 1.20 -3.73
CA GLY A 27 -0.28 0.10 -4.30
C GLY A 27 0.50 -0.73 -5.32
N ALA A 28 -0.03 -1.89 -5.68
CA ALA A 28 0.57 -2.77 -6.68
C ALA A 28 0.72 -2.07 -8.03
N SER A 29 1.83 -2.31 -8.71
CA SER A 29 2.24 -1.70 -9.99
C SER A 29 2.55 -0.19 -9.96
N TRP A 30 2.46 0.44 -8.80
CA TRP A 30 2.76 1.86 -8.62
C TRP A 30 4.13 2.07 -7.96
N ASN A 31 4.41 3.29 -7.49
CA ASN A 31 5.68 3.66 -6.85
C ASN A 31 5.46 4.79 -5.82
N HIS A 32 6.53 5.23 -5.17
CA HIS A 32 6.50 6.28 -4.14
C HIS A 32 5.80 7.58 -4.57
N LEU A 33 5.81 7.94 -5.87
CA LEU A 33 5.16 9.16 -6.38
C LEU A 33 3.64 9.16 -6.21
N GLN A 34 3.02 8.00 -5.95
CA GLN A 34 1.62 7.91 -5.54
C GLN A 34 1.28 8.86 -4.40
N TRP A 35 2.25 9.13 -3.54
CA TRP A 35 2.05 9.84 -2.29
C TRP A 35 2.44 11.32 -2.33
N ASN A 36 2.75 11.89 -3.50
CA ASN A 36 3.20 13.28 -3.61
C ASN A 36 2.26 14.29 -2.93
N LYS A 37 0.93 14.14 -3.08
CA LYS A 37 -0.06 15.01 -2.43
C LYS A 37 -0.07 14.85 -0.91
N GLN A 38 0.19 13.65 -0.41
CA GLN A 38 0.33 13.38 1.02
C GLN A 38 1.65 13.93 1.55
N VAL A 39 2.76 13.73 0.84
CA VAL A 39 4.06 14.31 1.19
C VAL A 39 3.95 15.82 1.32
N ASP A 40 3.37 16.49 0.34
CA ASP A 40 3.21 17.95 0.35
C ASP A 40 2.36 18.44 1.51
N TYR A 41 1.31 17.70 1.90
CA TYR A 41 0.43 18.07 2.99
C TYR A 41 1.07 17.87 4.39
N PHE A 42 1.82 16.77 4.58
CA PHE A 42 2.30 16.39 5.90
C PHE A 42 3.73 16.86 6.23
N LYS A 43 4.56 17.21 5.24
CA LYS A 43 6.00 17.50 5.39
C LYS A 43 6.35 18.64 6.37
N ASP A 44 5.44 19.60 6.58
CA ASP A 44 5.69 20.74 7.44
C ASP A 44 5.55 20.41 8.94
N HIS A 45 4.96 19.27 9.28
CA HIS A 45 4.67 18.86 10.66
C HIS A 45 5.08 17.43 11.02
N TYR A 46 5.45 16.62 10.03
CA TYR A 46 5.79 15.21 10.20
C TYR A 46 7.03 14.83 9.39
N LYS A 47 7.75 13.83 9.89
CA LYS A 47 8.77 13.14 9.11
C LYS A 47 8.07 12.16 8.18
N VAL A 48 7.89 12.56 6.92
CA VAL A 48 7.19 11.77 5.89
C VAL A 48 8.19 10.89 5.14
N ILE A 49 7.95 9.58 5.14
CA ILE A 49 8.76 8.60 4.46
C ILE A 49 7.90 7.93 3.38
N VAL A 50 8.38 7.94 2.15
CA VAL A 50 7.84 7.17 1.02
C VAL A 50 8.93 6.26 0.49
N TRP A 51 8.57 5.09 -0.01
CA TRP A 51 9.52 4.11 -0.50
C TRP A 51 8.94 3.28 -1.64
N ASP A 52 9.80 2.68 -2.44
CA ASP A 52 9.40 1.73 -3.48
C ASP A 52 9.52 0.31 -2.94
N VAL A 53 8.42 -0.42 -2.93
CA VAL A 53 8.39 -1.84 -2.59
C VAL A 53 9.29 -2.60 -3.57
N ARG A 54 10.01 -3.63 -3.10
CA ARG A 54 10.88 -4.46 -3.96
C ARG A 54 10.24 -4.78 -5.30
N GLY A 55 10.98 -4.60 -6.38
CA GLY A 55 10.52 -4.83 -7.76
C GLY A 55 9.65 -3.72 -8.36
N HIS A 56 9.44 -2.62 -7.64
CA HIS A 56 8.71 -1.43 -8.12
C HIS A 56 9.64 -0.21 -8.18
N GLY A 57 9.25 0.78 -8.98
CA GLY A 57 9.94 2.05 -9.07
C GLY A 57 11.46 1.90 -9.25
N TYR A 58 12.21 2.50 -8.34
CA TYR A 58 13.67 2.43 -8.31
C TYR A 58 14.25 1.29 -7.46
N SER A 59 13.38 0.49 -6.81
CA SER A 59 13.82 -0.65 -6.02
C SER A 59 14.15 -1.86 -6.89
N SER A 60 15.20 -2.58 -6.51
CA SER A 60 15.60 -3.80 -7.20
C SER A 60 14.71 -5.00 -6.81
N LEU A 61 14.85 -6.08 -7.56
CA LEU A 61 14.27 -7.37 -7.23
C LEU A 61 15.35 -8.44 -7.41
N PRO A 62 15.75 -9.15 -6.36
CA PRO A 62 16.68 -10.27 -6.46
C PRO A 62 16.16 -11.35 -7.42
N GLU A 63 17.05 -12.17 -7.97
CA GLU A 63 16.66 -13.34 -8.75
C GLU A 63 15.91 -14.38 -7.92
N GLY A 64 15.15 -15.26 -8.58
CA GLY A 64 14.41 -16.34 -7.94
C GLY A 64 13.00 -15.95 -7.45
N PRO A 65 12.33 -16.83 -6.71
CA PRO A 65 10.98 -16.59 -6.21
C PRO A 65 10.96 -15.50 -5.15
N VAL A 66 9.87 -14.71 -5.13
CA VAL A 66 9.65 -13.69 -4.09
C VAL A 66 8.89 -14.33 -2.94
N ASP A 67 9.44 -14.23 -1.74
CA ASP A 67 8.73 -14.57 -0.51
C ASP A 67 7.88 -13.36 -0.07
N SER A 68 6.59 -13.58 0.17
CA SER A 68 5.67 -12.53 0.63
C SER A 68 6.03 -11.97 2.01
N GLU A 69 6.77 -12.72 2.83
CA GLU A 69 7.24 -12.27 4.14
C GLU A 69 8.27 -11.14 4.04
N ASN A 70 9.04 -11.12 2.95
CA ASN A 70 10.02 -10.07 2.71
C ASN A 70 9.39 -8.67 2.62
N PHE A 71 8.14 -8.53 2.23
CA PHE A 71 7.52 -7.21 2.13
C PHE A 71 7.41 -6.50 3.50
N SER A 72 6.93 -7.20 4.52
CA SER A 72 6.87 -6.64 5.88
C SER A 72 8.26 -6.52 6.52
N ALA A 73 9.18 -7.45 6.23
CA ALA A 73 10.57 -7.39 6.68
C ALA A 73 11.31 -6.17 6.08
N ASP A 74 11.05 -5.83 4.81
CA ASP A 74 11.61 -4.64 4.16
C ASP A 74 11.15 -3.33 4.83
N LEU A 75 9.88 -3.24 5.20
CA LEU A 75 9.36 -2.08 5.91
C LEU A 75 10.04 -1.92 7.27
N ILE A 76 10.26 -3.02 7.99
CA ILE A 76 11.01 -3.01 9.25
C ILE A 76 12.50 -2.68 9.02
N ALA A 77 13.11 -3.20 7.95
CA ALA A 77 14.49 -2.83 7.60
C ALA A 77 14.63 -1.33 7.32
N LEU A 78 13.65 -0.73 6.62
CA LEU A 78 13.59 0.71 6.41
C LEU A 78 13.47 1.48 7.72
N MET A 79 12.59 1.05 8.63
CA MET A 79 12.46 1.67 9.95
C MET A 79 13.77 1.59 10.75
N ASN A 80 14.43 0.43 10.73
CA ASN A 80 15.72 0.24 11.43
C ASN A 80 16.82 1.13 10.82
N HIS A 81 16.90 1.19 9.49
CA HIS A 81 17.87 2.02 8.78
C HIS A 81 17.71 3.52 9.12
N LEU A 82 16.47 3.97 9.32
CA LEU A 82 16.16 5.35 9.68
C LEU A 82 16.15 5.60 11.19
N ASN A 83 16.52 4.61 12.01
CA ASN A 83 16.51 4.65 13.48
C ASN A 83 15.12 5.03 14.05
N LEU A 84 14.05 4.53 13.45
CA LEU A 84 12.69 4.74 13.89
C LEU A 84 12.30 3.61 14.86
N GLU A 85 12.02 3.94 16.10
CA GLU A 85 11.51 2.97 17.08
C GLU A 85 10.08 2.57 16.72
N THR A 86 9.22 3.55 16.50
CA THR A 86 7.83 3.34 16.05
C THR A 86 7.47 4.33 14.95
N ALA A 87 6.43 4.02 14.16
CA ALA A 87 5.87 4.91 13.15
C ALA A 87 4.36 4.71 13.00
N VAL A 88 3.67 5.72 12.48
CA VAL A 88 2.38 5.54 11.82
C VAL A 88 2.67 4.99 10.43
N ILE A 89 2.06 3.85 10.08
CA ILE A 89 2.22 3.25 8.76
C ILE A 89 0.92 3.33 7.98
N CYS A 90 1.00 3.82 6.76
CA CYS A 90 -0.13 4.01 5.86
C CYS A 90 0.14 3.26 4.55
N GLY A 91 -0.85 2.55 4.04
CA GLY A 91 -0.71 1.88 2.76
C GLY A 91 -2.01 1.77 1.99
N LEU A 92 -1.87 1.77 0.66
CA LEU A 92 -2.98 1.54 -0.25
C LEU A 92 -2.89 0.13 -0.84
N SER A 93 -4.01 -0.62 -0.85
CA SER A 93 -4.13 -1.91 -1.54
C SER A 93 -3.02 -2.89 -1.12
N MET A 94 -2.11 -3.27 -2.01
CA MET A 94 -0.91 -4.06 -1.69
C MET A 94 -0.11 -3.43 -0.54
N GLY A 95 0.15 -2.14 -0.59
CA GLY A 95 0.87 -1.42 0.47
C GLY A 95 0.14 -1.45 1.80
N GLY A 96 -1.19 -1.39 1.77
CA GLY A 96 -2.02 -1.58 2.96
C GLY A 96 -1.90 -3.00 3.53
N HIS A 97 -1.90 -4.02 2.69
CA HIS A 97 -1.71 -5.41 3.14
C HIS A 97 -0.30 -5.64 3.73
N ILE A 98 0.74 -5.02 3.14
CA ILE A 98 2.10 -5.01 3.71
C ILE A 98 2.08 -4.35 5.10
N SER A 99 1.45 -3.18 5.23
CA SER A 99 1.30 -2.47 6.50
C SER A 99 0.53 -3.30 7.53
N LEU A 100 -0.57 -3.96 7.13
CA LEU A 100 -1.34 -4.87 7.97
C LEU A 100 -0.50 -6.04 8.48
N GLN A 101 0.26 -6.71 7.58
CA GLN A 101 1.17 -7.80 7.99
C GLN A 101 2.27 -7.31 8.93
N THR A 102 2.75 -6.07 8.72
CA THR A 102 3.74 -5.47 9.62
C THR A 102 3.14 -5.24 11.01
N ALA A 103 1.92 -4.70 11.10
CA ALA A 103 1.24 -4.50 12.39
C ALA A 103 0.92 -5.81 13.13
N VAL A 104 0.65 -6.90 12.39
CA VAL A 104 0.42 -8.23 12.97
C VAL A 104 1.72 -8.86 13.48
N ARG A 105 2.83 -8.73 12.74
CA ARG A 105 4.10 -9.42 13.04
C ARG A 105 5.00 -8.64 13.99
N TYR A 106 4.92 -7.31 13.95
CA TYR A 106 5.76 -6.37 14.70
C TYR A 106 4.90 -5.31 15.39
N PRO A 107 3.94 -5.71 16.25
CA PRO A 107 2.96 -4.79 16.83
C PRO A 107 3.59 -3.67 17.65
N GLU A 108 4.76 -3.89 18.25
CA GLU A 108 5.51 -2.89 19.03
C GLU A 108 6.13 -1.78 18.16
N ARG A 109 6.22 -2.00 16.83
CA ARG A 109 6.82 -1.04 15.89
C ARG A 109 5.80 -0.10 15.26
N VAL A 110 4.50 -0.36 15.45
CA VAL A 110 3.42 0.36 14.77
C VAL A 110 2.62 1.19 15.78
N LYS A 111 2.79 2.51 15.73
CA LYS A 111 2.04 3.46 16.57
C LYS A 111 0.59 3.61 16.12
N GLY A 112 0.35 3.55 14.84
CA GLY A 112 -0.99 3.61 14.22
C GLY A 112 -0.97 3.02 12.82
N LEU A 113 -2.06 2.42 12.40
CA LEU A 113 -2.21 1.73 11.12
C LEU A 113 -3.29 2.41 10.27
N ILE A 114 -2.96 2.74 9.01
CA ILE A 114 -3.91 3.35 8.07
C ILE A 114 -3.99 2.48 6.81
N LEU A 115 -5.17 1.96 6.54
CA LEU A 115 -5.44 1.02 5.45
C LEU A 115 -6.40 1.63 4.43
N ILE A 116 -5.91 1.94 3.23
CA ILE A 116 -6.70 2.56 2.16
C ILE A 116 -7.00 1.51 1.09
N GLY A 117 -8.27 1.21 0.82
CA GLY A 117 -8.65 0.25 -0.21
C GLY A 117 -7.91 -1.08 -0.09
N THR A 118 -7.72 -1.59 1.13
CA THR A 118 -6.82 -2.70 1.45
C THR A 118 -7.57 -4.03 1.52
N PRO A 119 -7.11 -5.10 0.85
CA PRO A 119 -7.57 -6.45 1.11
C PRO A 119 -6.85 -7.06 2.32
N CYS A 120 -7.52 -7.93 3.08
CA CYS A 120 -6.87 -8.77 4.10
C CYS A 120 -6.61 -10.21 3.63
N SER A 121 -7.17 -10.58 2.49
CA SER A 121 -7.02 -11.89 1.86
C SER A 121 -7.21 -11.80 0.35
N ASN A 122 -6.43 -12.56 -0.40
CA ASN A 122 -6.62 -12.69 -1.84
C ASN A 122 -7.49 -13.91 -2.23
N THR A 123 -8.04 -14.58 -1.22
CA THR A 123 -8.93 -15.74 -1.36
C THR A 123 -10.12 -15.62 -0.40
N PHE A 124 -10.58 -14.40 -0.16
CA PHE A 124 -11.56 -14.06 0.87
C PHE A 124 -12.91 -14.77 0.65
N ASN A 125 -13.38 -14.80 -0.59
CA ASN A 125 -14.64 -15.45 -0.98
C ASN A 125 -14.43 -16.41 -2.18
N LEU A 126 -15.49 -17.11 -2.58
CA LEU A 126 -15.42 -18.09 -3.67
C LEU A 126 -15.03 -17.45 -5.02
N TYR A 127 -15.52 -16.23 -5.29
CA TYR A 127 -15.18 -15.49 -6.50
C TYR A 127 -13.67 -15.21 -6.55
N GLU A 128 -13.11 -14.71 -5.48
CA GLU A 128 -11.67 -14.40 -5.40
C GLU A 128 -10.80 -15.64 -5.49
N LYS A 129 -11.22 -16.77 -4.86
CA LYS A 129 -10.52 -18.06 -4.97
C LYS A 129 -10.39 -18.53 -6.40
N ILE A 130 -11.36 -18.21 -7.26
CA ILE A 130 -11.33 -18.57 -8.69
C ILE A 130 -10.64 -17.48 -9.51
N PHE A 131 -10.99 -16.22 -9.28
CA PHE A 131 -10.54 -15.08 -10.08
C PHE A 131 -9.05 -14.78 -9.91
N VAL A 132 -8.53 -14.81 -8.67
CA VAL A 132 -7.13 -14.44 -8.40
C VAL A 132 -6.12 -15.38 -9.09
N PRO A 133 -6.27 -16.71 -9.09
CA PRO A 133 -5.40 -17.59 -9.87
C PRO A 133 -5.49 -17.33 -11.38
N ILE A 134 -6.69 -17.09 -11.91
CA ILE A 134 -6.89 -16.75 -13.33
C ILE A 134 -6.18 -15.43 -13.66
N ASN A 135 -6.37 -14.40 -12.84
CA ASN A 135 -5.69 -13.11 -12.99
C ASN A 135 -4.16 -13.25 -12.94
N ARG A 136 -3.63 -14.10 -12.06
CA ARG A 136 -2.20 -14.39 -11.99
C ARG A 136 -1.65 -15.04 -13.25
N ILE A 137 -2.45 -15.90 -13.91
CA ILE A 137 -2.06 -16.52 -15.18
C ILE A 137 -2.18 -15.50 -16.31
N SER A 138 -3.28 -14.78 -16.40
CA SER A 138 -3.52 -13.78 -17.45
C SER A 138 -2.54 -12.61 -17.40
N SER A 139 -2.08 -12.20 -16.21
CA SER A 139 -1.06 -11.16 -16.05
C SER A 139 0.27 -11.52 -16.73
N LYS A 140 0.56 -12.80 -16.92
CA LYS A 140 1.74 -13.28 -17.66
C LYS A 140 1.63 -13.09 -19.18
N LEU A 141 0.43 -12.90 -19.69
CA LEU A 141 0.16 -12.82 -21.13
C LEU A 141 -0.07 -11.38 -21.61
N ILE A 142 -0.47 -10.47 -20.71
CA ILE A 142 -0.82 -9.10 -21.07
C ILE A 142 0.41 -8.19 -20.88
N PRO A 143 0.89 -7.52 -21.95
CA PRO A 143 2.00 -6.58 -21.82
C PRO A 143 1.72 -5.46 -20.81
N MET A 144 2.73 -5.08 -19.99
CA MET A 144 2.61 -4.06 -18.95
C MET A 144 2.04 -2.73 -19.48
N LYS A 145 2.44 -2.32 -20.67
CA LYS A 145 1.93 -1.09 -21.32
C LYS A 145 0.41 -1.13 -21.57
N ILE A 146 -0.13 -2.29 -21.89
CA ILE A 146 -1.58 -2.47 -22.12
C ILE A 146 -2.29 -2.47 -20.76
N SER A 147 -1.79 -3.23 -19.80
CA SER A 147 -2.33 -3.27 -18.43
C SER A 147 -2.36 -1.87 -17.80
N GLY A 148 -1.28 -1.10 -17.96
CA GLY A 148 -1.17 0.27 -17.46
C GLY A 148 -2.22 1.19 -18.07
N LYS A 149 -2.44 1.15 -19.39
CA LYS A 149 -3.47 1.96 -20.06
C LYS A 149 -4.89 1.61 -19.61
N ILE A 150 -5.18 0.32 -19.43
CA ILE A 150 -6.50 -0.13 -18.95
C ILE A 150 -6.73 0.38 -17.52
N GLN A 151 -5.77 0.17 -16.63
CA GLN A 151 -5.88 0.63 -15.25
C GLN A 151 -5.96 2.16 -15.16
N ALA A 152 -5.11 2.87 -15.91
CA ALA A 152 -5.13 4.33 -15.96
C ALA A 152 -6.49 4.87 -16.41
N LYS A 153 -7.08 4.30 -17.47
CA LYS A 153 -8.42 4.71 -17.94
C LYS A 153 -9.50 4.47 -16.89
N MET A 154 -9.40 3.37 -16.14
CA MET A 154 -10.37 3.02 -15.10
C MET A 154 -10.27 3.96 -13.89
N LEU A 155 -9.03 4.28 -13.45
CA LEU A 155 -8.76 5.03 -12.22
C LEU A 155 -8.52 6.53 -12.42
N SER A 156 -8.77 7.08 -13.62
CA SER A 156 -8.67 8.52 -13.90
C SER A 156 -10.02 9.21 -14.06
N ARG A 157 -11.12 8.55 -13.67
CA ARG A 157 -12.47 9.10 -13.83
C ARG A 157 -12.71 10.33 -12.96
N PHE A 158 -12.25 10.31 -11.72
CA PHE A 158 -12.42 11.43 -10.79
C PHE A 158 -11.28 12.44 -10.86
N ASN A 159 -10.08 11.98 -11.15
CA ASN A 159 -8.92 12.84 -11.36
C ASN A 159 -8.19 12.45 -12.65
N PRO A 160 -8.31 13.22 -13.74
CA PRO A 160 -7.66 12.93 -15.02
C PRO A 160 -6.13 12.89 -14.97
N GLU A 161 -5.50 13.58 -14.02
CA GLU A 161 -4.03 13.56 -13.83
C GLU A 161 -3.52 12.16 -13.47
N ASN A 162 -4.36 11.32 -12.85
CA ASN A 162 -4.02 9.95 -12.50
C ASN A 162 -3.63 9.11 -13.72
N TYR A 163 -4.17 9.45 -14.92
CA TYR A 163 -3.85 8.70 -16.14
C TYR A 163 -2.36 8.75 -16.46
N HIS A 164 -1.77 9.93 -16.38
CA HIS A 164 -0.35 10.10 -16.68
C HIS A 164 0.52 9.37 -15.64
N TYR A 165 0.26 9.61 -14.36
CA TYR A 165 0.99 8.95 -13.27
C TYR A 165 0.94 7.42 -13.39
N ILE A 166 -0.26 6.83 -13.56
CA ILE A 166 -0.42 5.37 -13.61
C ILE A 166 0.31 4.78 -14.81
N THR A 167 0.20 5.41 -16.00
CA THR A 167 0.90 4.91 -17.20
C THR A 167 2.41 5.01 -17.07
N GLU A 168 2.93 6.05 -16.43
CA GLU A 168 4.35 6.21 -16.15
C GLU A 168 4.86 5.15 -15.15
N ALA A 169 4.16 4.96 -14.03
CA ALA A 169 4.51 3.94 -13.03
C ALA A 169 4.58 2.54 -13.64
N PHE A 170 3.61 2.18 -14.49
CA PHE A 170 3.65 0.91 -15.23
C PHE A 170 4.82 0.80 -16.21
N SER A 171 5.29 1.90 -16.78
CA SER A 171 6.43 1.89 -17.69
C SER A 171 7.75 1.52 -17.02
N MET A 172 7.84 1.73 -15.71
CA MET A 172 9.01 1.37 -14.88
C MET A 172 9.04 -0.12 -14.52
N LEU A 173 7.94 -0.87 -14.73
CA LEU A 173 7.86 -2.28 -14.39
C LEU A 173 8.26 -3.16 -15.57
N SER A 174 9.22 -4.07 -15.36
CA SER A 174 9.40 -5.17 -16.31
C SER A 174 8.35 -6.26 -16.07
N HIS A 175 7.94 -6.91 -17.14
CA HIS A 175 6.92 -7.97 -17.09
C HIS A 175 7.33 -9.14 -16.20
N ASP A 176 8.61 -9.53 -16.22
CA ASP A 176 9.13 -10.59 -15.36
C ASP A 176 9.07 -10.22 -13.87
N LYS A 177 9.62 -9.04 -13.51
CA LYS A 177 9.58 -8.54 -12.13
C LYS A 177 8.15 -8.47 -11.61
N TRP A 178 7.25 -7.90 -12.42
CA TRP A 178 5.82 -7.82 -12.07
C TRP A 178 5.21 -9.18 -11.77
N ASN A 179 5.39 -10.17 -12.63
CA ASN A 179 4.80 -11.50 -12.45
C ASN A 179 5.32 -12.20 -11.19
N ARG A 180 6.60 -12.03 -10.86
CA ARG A 180 7.20 -12.60 -9.66
C ARG A 180 6.65 -11.94 -8.40
N VAL A 181 6.60 -10.61 -8.37
CA VAL A 181 6.02 -9.83 -7.26
C VAL A 181 4.53 -10.11 -7.12
N TRP A 182 3.76 -10.07 -8.20
CA TRP A 182 2.33 -10.33 -8.19
C TRP A 182 1.99 -11.73 -7.70
N SER A 183 2.83 -12.71 -8.05
CA SER A 183 2.69 -14.08 -7.52
C SER A 183 2.84 -14.13 -5.99
N ALA A 184 3.73 -13.34 -5.40
CA ALA A 184 3.89 -13.25 -3.95
C ALA A 184 2.75 -12.46 -3.29
N VAL A 185 2.42 -11.29 -3.83
CA VAL A 185 1.33 -10.42 -3.34
C VAL A 185 0.00 -11.18 -3.26
N THR A 186 -0.33 -11.92 -4.31
CA THR A 186 -1.59 -12.70 -4.37
C THR A 186 -1.63 -13.93 -3.44
N ARG A 187 -0.56 -14.22 -2.71
CA ARG A 187 -0.51 -15.23 -1.65
C ARG A 187 -0.53 -14.64 -0.24
N MET A 188 -0.48 -13.31 -0.12
CA MET A 188 -0.58 -12.66 1.19
C MET A 188 -1.93 -12.98 1.84
N GLU A 189 -1.91 -13.36 3.11
CA GLU A 189 -3.10 -13.73 3.87
C GLU A 189 -2.98 -13.19 5.30
N SER A 190 -3.99 -12.45 5.77
CA SER A 190 -4.02 -11.85 7.10
C SER A 190 -5.41 -11.97 7.77
N LYS A 191 -6.39 -12.57 7.08
CA LYS A 191 -7.79 -12.64 7.55
C LYS A 191 -7.93 -13.24 8.94
N LYS A 192 -7.12 -14.27 9.25
CA LYS A 192 -7.19 -14.99 10.54
C LYS A 192 -6.46 -14.24 11.67
N ASP A 193 -5.60 -13.28 11.32
CA ASP A 193 -4.70 -12.61 12.26
C ASP A 193 -5.12 -11.17 12.60
N LEU A 194 -6.27 -10.71 12.12
CA LEU A 194 -6.78 -9.34 12.33
C LEU A 194 -6.88 -8.97 13.82
N HIS A 195 -7.24 -9.93 14.67
CA HIS A 195 -7.34 -9.77 16.11
C HIS A 195 -5.98 -9.51 16.81
N LYS A 196 -4.86 -9.75 16.11
CA LYS A 196 -3.50 -9.51 16.61
C LYS A 196 -3.03 -8.05 16.42
N VAL A 197 -3.76 -7.26 15.63
CA VAL A 197 -3.46 -5.82 15.48
C VAL A 197 -3.73 -5.12 16.81
N LYS A 198 -2.70 -4.48 17.38
CA LYS A 198 -2.74 -3.88 18.72
C LYS A 198 -2.81 -2.36 18.70
N CYS A 199 -2.49 -1.74 17.57
CA CYS A 199 -2.52 -0.29 17.43
C CYS A 199 -3.87 0.23 16.93
N PRO A 200 -4.22 1.49 17.25
CA PRO A 200 -5.35 2.16 16.61
C PRO A 200 -5.25 2.06 15.09
N THR A 201 -6.40 1.80 14.44
CA THR A 201 -6.44 1.54 13.00
C THR A 201 -7.51 2.38 12.31
N LEU A 202 -7.13 3.08 11.24
CA LEU A 202 -8.05 3.79 10.36
C LEU A 202 -8.19 3.03 9.03
N LEU A 203 -9.44 2.73 8.65
CA LEU A 203 -9.77 2.15 7.36
C LEU A 203 -10.41 3.23 6.48
N LEU A 204 -9.86 3.46 5.28
CA LEU A 204 -10.39 4.41 4.31
C LEU A 204 -10.84 3.69 3.06
N ILE A 205 -12.10 3.90 2.66
CA ILE A 205 -12.68 3.32 1.45
C ILE A 205 -13.22 4.40 0.53
N GLY A 206 -12.90 4.31 -0.76
CA GLY A 206 -13.59 5.10 -1.78
C GLY A 206 -15.05 4.64 -1.92
N ASP A 207 -15.98 5.59 -2.05
CA ASP A 207 -17.43 5.27 -2.21
C ASP A 207 -17.72 4.46 -3.49
N GLN A 208 -16.81 4.47 -4.45
CA GLN A 208 -16.88 3.72 -5.70
C GLN A 208 -15.86 2.55 -5.78
N ASP A 209 -15.18 2.21 -4.69
CA ASP A 209 -14.29 1.05 -4.63
C ASP A 209 -15.06 -0.24 -4.42
N ASN A 210 -15.43 -0.90 -5.52
CA ASN A 210 -16.11 -2.20 -5.49
C ASN A 210 -15.16 -3.41 -5.30
N MET A 211 -13.83 -3.17 -5.23
CA MET A 211 -12.84 -4.25 -5.13
C MET A 211 -12.65 -4.71 -3.68
N THR A 212 -12.56 -3.77 -2.73
CA THR A 212 -12.10 -4.07 -1.36
C THR A 212 -13.09 -3.70 -0.25
N ASN A 213 -14.19 -3.01 -0.55
CA ASN A 213 -15.17 -2.53 0.45
C ASN A 213 -15.65 -3.63 1.40
N HIS A 214 -15.97 -4.82 0.89
CA HIS A 214 -16.45 -5.94 1.70
C HIS A 214 -15.35 -6.45 2.66
N GLN A 215 -14.08 -6.43 2.26
CA GLN A 215 -12.97 -6.82 3.12
C GLN A 215 -12.62 -5.73 4.13
N GLN A 216 -12.71 -4.46 3.77
CA GLN A 216 -12.53 -3.33 4.68
C GLN A 216 -13.59 -3.35 5.80
N THR A 217 -14.86 -3.58 5.45
CA THR A 217 -15.93 -3.75 6.44
C THR A 217 -15.66 -4.94 7.36
N TYR A 218 -15.20 -6.06 6.80
CA TYR A 218 -14.84 -7.23 7.60
C TYR A 218 -13.66 -6.94 8.54
N MET A 219 -12.63 -6.24 8.07
CA MET A 219 -11.49 -5.84 8.90
C MET A 219 -11.92 -4.94 10.05
N HIS A 220 -12.81 -3.98 9.81
CA HIS A 220 -13.36 -3.13 10.87
C HIS A 220 -14.08 -3.92 11.97
N GLN A 221 -14.73 -5.01 11.62
CA GLN A 221 -15.42 -5.88 12.59
C GLN A 221 -14.47 -6.78 13.40
N HIS A 222 -13.22 -6.98 12.94
CA HIS A 222 -12.28 -7.96 13.52
C HIS A 222 -10.97 -7.35 14.05
N ILE A 223 -10.68 -6.09 13.73
CA ILE A 223 -9.58 -5.34 14.34
C ILE A 223 -10.12 -4.63 15.58
N PRO A 224 -9.59 -4.88 16.79
CA PRO A 224 -10.20 -4.46 18.06
C PRO A 224 -10.39 -2.96 18.19
N ASP A 225 -9.39 -2.16 17.79
CA ASP A 225 -9.42 -0.69 17.85
C ASP A 225 -9.34 -0.12 16.44
N SER A 226 -10.49 -0.02 15.78
CA SER A 226 -10.54 0.47 14.40
C SER A 226 -11.71 1.42 14.16
N GLU A 227 -11.48 2.40 13.29
CA GLU A 227 -12.52 3.25 12.71
C GLU A 227 -12.51 3.13 11.19
N ILE A 228 -13.67 3.27 10.56
CA ILE A 228 -13.83 3.21 9.12
C ILE A 228 -14.47 4.49 8.60
N LYS A 229 -13.90 5.06 7.53
CA LYS A 229 -14.44 6.26 6.87
C LYS A 229 -14.56 6.04 5.37
N THR A 230 -15.68 6.49 4.80
CA THR A 230 -15.90 6.50 3.36
C THR A 230 -15.47 7.84 2.77
N ILE A 231 -14.67 7.79 1.71
CA ILE A 231 -14.19 8.95 0.96
C ILE A 231 -15.05 9.09 -0.30
N ALA A 232 -15.74 10.21 -0.41
CA ALA A 232 -16.62 10.51 -1.54
C ALA A 232 -15.83 10.76 -2.83
N ASN A 233 -16.44 10.44 -3.98
CA ASN A 233 -15.85 10.61 -5.31
C ASN A 233 -14.49 9.92 -5.47
N ALA A 234 -14.38 8.70 -4.99
CA ALA A 234 -13.13 7.94 -5.04
C ALA A 234 -13.37 6.47 -5.38
N HIS A 235 -12.53 5.95 -6.28
CA HIS A 235 -12.40 4.51 -6.57
C HIS A 235 -11.29 3.90 -5.69
N HIS A 236 -10.73 2.80 -6.18
CA HIS A 236 -9.63 2.07 -5.52
C HIS A 236 -8.37 2.93 -5.30
N GLY A 237 -8.06 3.86 -6.21
CA GLY A 237 -6.99 4.85 -6.04
C GLY A 237 -7.38 6.04 -5.16
N THR A 238 -7.98 5.78 -4.01
CA THR A 238 -8.69 6.74 -3.15
C THR A 238 -7.89 8.01 -2.84
N ASN A 239 -6.58 7.86 -2.53
CA ASN A 239 -5.70 8.98 -2.22
C ASN A 239 -5.29 9.81 -3.45
N LEU A 240 -5.42 9.25 -4.65
CA LEU A 240 -5.21 9.94 -5.92
C LEU A 240 -6.48 10.65 -6.40
N ASP A 241 -7.64 10.04 -6.14
CA ASP A 241 -8.93 10.56 -6.58
C ASP A 241 -9.39 11.76 -5.73
N ASN A 242 -9.25 11.65 -4.42
CA ASN A 242 -9.64 12.71 -3.47
C ASN A 242 -8.57 12.90 -2.38
N PRO A 243 -7.42 13.49 -2.74
CA PRO A 243 -6.30 13.66 -1.82
C PRO A 243 -6.65 14.51 -0.59
N ASP A 244 -7.47 15.55 -0.74
CA ASP A 244 -7.80 16.46 0.36
C ASP A 244 -8.61 15.77 1.46
N ALA A 245 -9.63 15.01 1.07
CA ALA A 245 -10.44 14.25 2.03
C ALA A 245 -9.63 13.13 2.72
N VAL A 246 -8.72 12.48 1.98
CA VAL A 246 -7.81 11.47 2.54
C VAL A 246 -6.83 12.12 3.50
N ASN A 247 -6.21 13.25 3.14
CA ASN A 247 -5.28 13.98 3.99
C ASN A 247 -5.93 14.42 5.30
N GLN A 248 -7.15 14.97 5.22
CA GLN A 248 -7.89 15.38 6.41
C GLN A 248 -8.23 14.19 7.31
N ALA A 249 -8.67 13.06 6.74
CA ALA A 249 -8.99 11.86 7.50
C ALA A 249 -7.75 11.28 8.23
N ILE A 250 -6.60 11.26 7.56
CA ILE A 250 -5.32 10.82 8.12
C ILE A 250 -4.88 11.78 9.24
N PHE A 251 -4.97 13.09 9.01
CA PHE A 251 -4.58 14.10 9.99
C PHE A 251 -5.41 14.00 11.28
N ASP A 252 -6.74 13.92 11.14
CA ASP A 252 -7.65 13.77 12.28
C ASP A 252 -7.36 12.50 13.09
N PHE A 253 -7.05 11.40 12.39
CA PHE A 253 -6.69 10.14 13.04
C PHE A 253 -5.38 10.26 13.81
N ILE A 254 -4.32 10.81 13.18
CA ILE A 254 -3.01 10.95 13.83
C ILE A 254 -3.12 11.83 15.07
N LYS A 255 -3.90 12.92 15.01
CA LYS A 255 -4.13 13.80 16.19
C LYS A 255 -4.78 13.09 17.37
N LYS A 256 -5.60 12.06 17.14
CA LYS A 256 -6.23 11.29 18.22
C LYS A 256 -5.27 10.35 18.94
N ILE A 257 -4.23 9.87 18.23
CA ILE A 257 -3.29 8.85 18.73
C ILE A 257 -1.92 9.41 19.11
N SER A 258 -1.75 10.72 19.01
CA SER A 258 -0.49 11.45 19.31
C SER A 258 -0.24 11.63 20.79
#